data_8279b5caab511cd1b09c0b8777a67629
#
_entry.id   8279b5caab511cd1b09c0b8777a67629
#
_cell.length_a   1.000
_cell.length_b   1.000
_cell.length_c   1.000
_cell.angle_alpha   90.00
_cell.angle_beta   90.00
_cell.angle_gamma   90.00
#
_symmetry.space_group_name_H-M   'P 1'
#
loop_
_entity.id
_entity.type
_entity.pdbx_description
1 polymer ?
#
loop_
_entity_poly.entity_id
_entity_poly.type
_entity_poly.pdbx_seq_one_letter_code
_entity_poly.pdbx_strand_id
1 'polypeptide(L)'
;DFAHASFSYGLNRNYPVYLSTKNTILKAYDGRFKDIFQEVYEQEFEAEFKARKIWYEHRLIDDMVASALKWSGGYVWATKNYDGDVQSDIVAQGFGSLGLMTSVLMTPDGSVVEAEAAHGTVTRHYRQHQKGEETSTNSIASIFAWTRGLAHRAKLDAERMAAEEAARRAQARLD
;
A
#
# COMPACT_ATOMS: atom_id res chain seq x y z
N ASP A 1 -3.79 14.54 -0.54
CA ASP A 1 -4.38 13.18 -0.59
C ASP A 1 -3.31 12.10 -0.40
N PHE A 2 -2.22 12.05 -1.23
CA PHE A 2 -1.25 10.96 -1.19
C PHE A 2 -0.53 10.83 0.17
N ALA A 3 -0.14 11.94 0.80
CA ALA A 3 0.46 11.91 2.14
C ALA A 3 -0.53 11.36 3.18
N HIS A 4 -1.76 11.85 3.19
CA HIS A 4 -2.81 11.35 4.08
C HIS A 4 -3.08 9.85 3.89
N ALA A 5 -3.21 9.40 2.64
CA ALA A 5 -3.41 7.98 2.34
C ALA A 5 -2.25 7.13 2.85
N SER A 6 -1.01 7.58 2.67
CA SER A 6 0.19 6.86 3.11
C SER A 6 0.25 6.75 4.64
N PHE A 7 0.00 7.85 5.35
CA PHE A 7 0.02 7.88 6.82
C PHE A 7 -1.16 7.10 7.43
N SER A 8 -2.36 7.26 6.88
CA SER A 8 -3.54 6.48 7.31
C SER A 8 -3.31 4.98 7.12
N TYR A 9 -2.70 4.57 6.01
CA TYR A 9 -2.35 3.19 5.79
C TYR A 9 -1.27 2.70 6.77
N GLY A 10 -0.27 3.53 7.06
CA GLY A 10 0.74 3.26 8.09
C GLY A 10 0.11 3.01 9.47
N LEU A 11 -0.82 3.87 9.89
CA LEU A 11 -1.57 3.69 11.13
C LEU A 11 -2.41 2.42 11.13
N ASN A 12 -3.11 2.12 10.03
CA ASN A 12 -3.92 0.91 9.91
C ASN A 12 -3.10 -0.37 10.03
N ARG A 13 -1.85 -0.35 9.55
CA ARG A 13 -0.92 -1.48 9.61
C ARG A 13 -0.06 -1.50 10.87
N ASN A 14 -0.06 -0.39 11.62
CA ASN A 14 0.90 -0.12 12.69
C ASN A 14 2.36 -0.22 12.22
N TYR A 15 2.65 0.37 11.06
CA TYR A 15 3.95 0.35 10.41
C TYR A 15 4.50 1.78 10.26
N PRO A 16 5.82 1.98 10.39
CA PRO A 16 6.44 3.24 9.99
C PRO A 16 6.26 3.49 8.50
N VAL A 17 6.31 4.76 8.12
CA VAL A 17 6.14 5.21 6.73
C VAL A 17 7.44 5.85 6.24
N TYR A 18 7.92 5.40 5.10
CA TYR A 18 9.06 5.98 4.40
C TYR A 18 8.59 6.57 3.07
N LEU A 19 8.84 7.87 2.87
CA LEU A 19 8.73 8.47 1.55
C LEU A 19 10.09 8.44 0.88
N SER A 20 10.18 7.99 -0.36
CA SER A 20 11.40 8.12 -1.13
C SER A 20 11.25 9.07 -2.31
N THR A 21 12.27 9.88 -2.54
CA THR A 21 12.36 10.82 -3.67
C THR A 21 13.81 10.96 -4.14
N LYS A 22 14.02 11.64 -5.24
CA LYS A 22 15.35 12.11 -5.68
C LYS A 22 15.45 13.64 -5.64
N ASN A 23 15.02 14.24 -4.53
CA ASN A 23 14.97 15.69 -4.33
C ASN A 23 16.34 16.38 -4.43
N THR A 24 17.43 15.67 -4.29
CA THR A 24 18.78 16.19 -4.51
C THR A 24 19.06 16.56 -5.97
N ILE A 25 18.36 15.94 -6.91
CA ILE A 25 18.42 16.20 -8.35
C ILE A 25 17.13 16.89 -8.83
N LEU A 26 15.97 16.34 -8.52
CA LEU A 26 14.66 16.88 -8.90
C LEU A 26 14.17 17.86 -7.82
N LYS A 27 14.94 18.91 -7.59
CA LYS A 27 14.79 19.79 -6.42
C LYS A 27 13.40 20.39 -6.25
N ALA A 28 12.81 20.90 -7.34
CA ALA A 28 11.51 21.57 -7.29
C ALA A 28 10.37 20.55 -7.12
N TYR A 29 10.31 19.54 -7.99
CA TYR A 29 9.21 18.59 -8.02
C TYR A 29 9.24 17.62 -6.84
N ASP A 30 10.34 16.92 -6.66
CA ASP A 30 10.52 15.97 -5.57
C ASP A 30 10.65 16.66 -4.20
N GLY A 31 11.26 17.84 -4.19
CA GLY A 31 11.29 18.69 -3.00
C GLY A 31 9.89 19.03 -2.51
N ARG A 32 8.96 19.36 -3.42
CA ARG A 32 7.58 19.66 -3.03
C ARG A 32 6.85 18.44 -2.46
N PHE A 33 7.08 17.24 -3.00
CA PHE A 33 6.55 16.00 -2.38
C PHE A 33 7.06 15.82 -0.96
N LYS A 34 8.38 15.98 -0.75
CA LYS A 34 8.99 15.89 0.58
C LYS A 34 8.38 16.90 1.54
N ASP A 35 8.25 18.15 1.13
CA ASP A 35 7.72 19.22 1.98
C ASP A 35 6.27 18.97 2.35
N ILE A 36 5.41 18.57 1.42
CA ILE A 36 4.01 18.24 1.69
C ILE A 36 3.89 17.07 2.69
N PHE A 37 4.68 16.02 2.51
CA PHE A 37 4.66 14.90 3.45
C PHE A 37 5.08 15.34 4.86
N GLN A 38 6.11 16.17 4.96
CA GLN A 38 6.57 16.70 6.24
C GLN A 38 5.50 17.59 6.91
N GLU A 39 4.92 18.52 6.14
CA GLU A 39 3.84 19.41 6.60
C GLU A 39 2.65 18.60 7.15
N VAL A 40 2.15 17.63 6.39
CA VAL A 40 1.00 16.79 6.77
C VAL A 40 1.34 15.92 7.99
N TYR A 41 2.53 15.34 8.02
CA TYR A 41 2.97 14.55 9.16
C TYR A 41 2.98 15.35 10.45
N GLU A 42 3.65 16.50 10.46
CA GLU A 42 3.78 17.35 11.65
C GLU A 42 2.45 17.89 12.15
N GLN A 43 1.56 18.26 11.23
CA GLN A 43 0.28 18.89 11.58
C GLN A 43 -0.79 17.88 12.03
N GLU A 44 -0.81 16.68 11.45
CA GLU A 44 -1.96 15.80 11.59
C GLU A 44 -1.64 14.41 12.16
N PHE A 45 -0.43 13.88 11.95
CA PHE A 45 -0.13 12.48 12.24
C PHE A 45 0.95 12.25 13.32
N GLU A 46 1.82 13.21 13.57
CA GLU A 46 2.98 13.02 14.44
C GLU A 46 2.61 12.51 15.83
N ALA A 47 1.58 13.09 16.43
CA ALA A 47 1.15 12.74 17.79
C ALA A 47 0.71 11.27 17.88
N GLU A 48 -0.09 10.81 16.91
CA GLU A 48 -0.59 9.43 16.88
C GLU A 48 0.53 8.43 16.52
N PHE A 49 1.41 8.78 15.60
CA PHE A 49 2.59 7.97 15.27
C PHE A 49 3.49 7.76 16.49
N LYS A 50 3.79 8.83 17.23
CA LYS A 50 4.56 8.75 18.46
C LYS A 50 3.88 7.87 19.52
N ALA A 51 2.57 8.02 19.71
CA ALA A 51 1.80 7.19 20.65
C ALA A 51 1.86 5.71 20.32
N ARG A 52 1.90 5.35 19.03
CA ARG A 52 2.02 3.96 18.54
C ARG A 52 3.46 3.48 18.39
N LYS A 53 4.46 4.32 18.69
CA LYS A 53 5.90 4.02 18.54
C LYS A 53 6.29 3.68 17.10
N ILE A 54 5.66 4.29 16.14
CA ILE A 54 6.01 4.29 14.73
C ILE A 54 6.44 5.69 14.30
N TRP A 55 7.08 5.81 13.13
CA TRP A 55 7.66 7.07 12.67
C TRP A 55 7.47 7.27 11.17
N TYR A 56 7.71 8.49 10.73
CA TYR A 56 7.87 8.87 9.34
C TYR A 56 9.32 9.28 9.09
N GLU A 57 9.85 8.90 7.94
CA GLU A 57 11.17 9.32 7.47
C GLU A 57 11.16 9.49 5.96
N HIS A 58 11.77 10.59 5.49
CA HIS A 58 12.07 10.77 4.08
C HIS A 58 13.48 10.25 3.79
N ARG A 59 13.61 9.45 2.74
CA ARG A 59 14.88 8.92 2.25
C ARG A 59 15.07 9.18 0.76
N LEU A 60 16.33 9.21 0.30
CA LEU A 60 16.61 9.18 -1.13
C LEU A 60 16.24 7.81 -1.70
N ILE A 61 15.74 7.80 -2.95
CA ILE A 61 15.29 6.56 -3.60
C ILE A 61 16.36 5.48 -3.66
N ASP A 62 17.59 5.85 -3.96
CA ASP A 62 18.73 4.93 -4.02
C ASP A 62 19.07 4.31 -2.65
N ASP A 63 18.99 5.09 -1.58
CA ASP A 63 19.15 4.58 -0.21
C ASP A 63 17.99 3.65 0.18
N MET A 64 16.76 4.01 -0.18
CA MET A 64 15.60 3.20 0.13
C MET A 64 15.58 1.87 -0.63
N VAL A 65 16.06 1.84 -1.88
CA VAL A 65 16.28 0.61 -2.65
C VAL A 65 17.25 -0.31 -1.92
N ALA A 66 18.39 0.23 -1.48
CA ALA A 66 19.37 -0.56 -0.73
C ALA A 66 18.82 -1.06 0.61
N SER A 67 17.99 -0.27 1.27
CA SER A 67 17.31 -0.64 2.51
C SER A 67 16.28 -1.75 2.30
N ALA A 68 15.46 -1.65 1.26
CA ALA A 68 14.44 -2.66 0.91
C ALA A 68 15.03 -4.06 0.68
N LEU A 69 16.24 -4.14 0.16
CA LEU A 69 16.95 -5.40 -0.06
C LEU A 69 17.59 -6.00 1.21
N LYS A 70 17.68 -5.22 2.29
CA LYS A 70 18.38 -5.61 3.53
C LYS A 70 17.46 -5.75 4.73
N TRP A 71 16.38 -4.98 4.78
CA TRP A 71 15.47 -4.95 5.91
C TRP A 71 14.48 -6.12 5.85
N SER A 72 14.02 -6.51 7.02
CA SER A 72 13.03 -7.59 7.17
C SER A 72 11.58 -7.21 6.81
N GLY A 73 11.35 -5.98 6.33
CA GLY A 73 10.00 -5.50 6.03
C GLY A 73 9.29 -4.89 7.25
N GLY A 74 7.96 -4.83 7.19
CA GLY A 74 7.16 -4.22 8.26
C GLY A 74 7.13 -2.69 8.21
N TYR A 75 7.10 -2.11 7.03
CA TYR A 75 7.00 -0.66 6.80
C TYR A 75 6.13 -0.37 5.56
N VAL A 76 5.63 0.83 5.47
CA VAL A 76 4.99 1.38 4.27
C VAL A 76 6.02 2.20 3.50
N TRP A 77 6.22 1.87 2.24
CA TRP A 77 7.09 2.63 1.36
C TRP A 77 6.26 3.46 0.38
N ALA A 78 6.14 4.76 0.67
CA ALA A 78 5.47 5.72 -0.20
C ALA A 78 6.39 6.13 -1.35
N THR A 79 5.96 5.87 -2.56
CA THR A 79 6.72 6.12 -3.79
C THR A 79 5.89 6.90 -4.79
N LYS A 80 6.55 7.71 -5.63
CA LYS A 80 5.90 8.29 -6.80
C LYS A 80 5.65 7.19 -7.85
N ASN A 81 4.75 7.47 -8.80
CA ASN A 81 4.24 6.51 -9.76
C ASN A 81 5.33 5.65 -10.41
N TYR A 82 6.24 6.25 -11.20
CA TYR A 82 7.28 5.48 -11.91
C TYR A 82 8.24 4.77 -10.95
N ASP A 83 8.68 5.46 -9.89
CA ASP A 83 9.57 4.86 -8.88
C ASP A 83 8.90 3.63 -8.25
N GLY A 84 7.63 3.74 -7.88
CA GLY A 84 6.85 2.64 -7.29
C GLY A 84 6.59 1.50 -8.26
N ASP A 85 6.26 1.81 -9.50
CA ASP A 85 6.03 0.83 -10.56
C ASP A 85 7.26 -0.07 -10.76
N VAL A 86 8.43 0.54 -10.95
CA VAL A 86 9.68 -0.21 -11.14
C VAL A 86 10.13 -0.94 -9.88
N GLN A 87 10.07 -0.28 -8.72
CA GLN A 87 10.57 -0.85 -7.46
C GLN A 87 9.70 -2.00 -6.93
N SER A 88 8.39 -1.94 -7.11
CA SER A 88 7.52 -3.04 -6.71
C SER A 88 7.85 -4.33 -7.46
N ASP A 89 8.14 -4.22 -8.75
CA ASP A 89 8.55 -5.35 -9.58
C ASP A 89 9.92 -5.91 -9.16
N ILE A 90 10.89 -5.01 -8.92
CA ILE A 90 12.24 -5.43 -8.48
C ILE A 90 12.18 -6.16 -7.14
N VAL A 91 11.43 -5.63 -6.17
CA VAL A 91 11.28 -6.25 -4.85
C VAL A 91 10.56 -7.60 -4.98
N ALA A 92 9.48 -7.66 -5.76
CA ALA A 92 8.75 -8.90 -5.99
C ALA A 92 9.63 -9.98 -6.61
N GLN A 93 10.45 -9.64 -7.60
CA GLN A 93 11.38 -10.58 -8.23
C GLN A 93 12.53 -10.97 -7.29
N GLY A 94 13.00 -10.04 -6.47
CA GLY A 94 14.09 -10.30 -5.52
C GLY A 94 13.72 -11.25 -4.38
N PHE A 95 12.47 -11.21 -3.93
CA PHE A 95 12.00 -12.02 -2.79
C PHE A 95 10.99 -13.11 -3.18
N GLY A 96 10.68 -13.25 -4.43
CA GLY A 96 9.72 -14.24 -4.89
C GLY A 96 9.49 -14.17 -6.40
N SER A 97 8.27 -13.82 -6.79
CA SER A 97 7.87 -13.76 -8.19
C SER A 97 6.78 -12.72 -8.38
N LEU A 98 6.75 -12.07 -9.54
CA LEU A 98 5.61 -11.22 -9.96
C LEU A 98 4.27 -11.95 -9.85
N GLY A 99 4.25 -13.26 -10.08
CA GLY A 99 3.05 -14.10 -9.95
C GLY A 99 2.46 -14.13 -8.53
N LEU A 100 3.15 -13.62 -7.52
CA LEU A 100 2.68 -13.48 -6.14
C LEU A 100 2.16 -12.07 -5.84
N MET A 101 2.39 -11.10 -6.74
CA MET A 101 2.01 -9.71 -6.52
C MET A 101 0.51 -9.51 -6.67
N THR A 102 -0.06 -8.81 -5.69
CA THR A 102 -1.43 -8.31 -5.71
C THR A 102 -1.41 -6.80 -5.64
N SER A 103 -2.06 -6.14 -6.57
CA SER A 103 -2.29 -4.71 -6.57
C SER A 103 -3.57 -4.38 -5.83
N VAL A 104 -3.57 -3.26 -5.12
CA VAL A 104 -4.75 -2.72 -4.44
C VAL A 104 -4.82 -1.22 -4.72
N LEU A 105 -5.90 -0.79 -5.36
CA LEU A 105 -6.29 0.61 -5.45
C LEU A 105 -7.20 0.92 -4.27
N MET A 106 -6.95 2.03 -3.60
CA MET A 106 -7.69 2.39 -2.38
C MET A 106 -7.93 3.89 -2.32
N THR A 107 -9.13 4.29 -1.91
CA THR A 107 -9.40 5.69 -1.59
C THR A 107 -8.55 6.17 -0.41
N PRO A 108 -8.21 7.48 -0.32
CA PRO A 108 -7.37 8.01 0.76
C PRO A 108 -7.86 7.67 2.17
N ASP A 109 -9.17 7.60 2.36
CA ASP A 109 -9.82 7.22 3.62
C ASP A 109 -9.94 5.71 3.84
N GLY A 110 -9.59 4.91 2.83
CA GLY A 110 -9.68 3.46 2.88
C GLY A 110 -11.09 2.88 2.82
N SER A 111 -12.09 3.67 2.45
CA SER A 111 -13.50 3.24 2.38
C SER A 111 -13.81 2.35 1.18
N VAL A 112 -13.11 2.56 0.07
CA VAL A 112 -13.27 1.77 -1.16
C VAL A 112 -11.95 1.14 -1.53
N VAL A 113 -12.00 -0.14 -1.87
CA VAL A 113 -10.83 -0.92 -2.29
C VAL A 113 -11.16 -1.72 -3.55
N GLU A 114 -10.28 -1.67 -4.52
CA GLU A 114 -10.21 -2.55 -5.66
C GLU A 114 -8.94 -3.38 -5.58
N ALA A 115 -9.02 -4.69 -5.72
CA ALA A 115 -7.87 -5.57 -5.68
C ALA A 115 -7.80 -6.44 -6.93
N GLU A 116 -6.60 -6.55 -7.49
CA GLU A 116 -6.33 -7.32 -8.71
C GLU A 116 -4.98 -8.03 -8.64
N ALA A 117 -4.73 -8.93 -9.59
CA ALA A 117 -3.38 -9.42 -9.83
C ALA A 117 -2.55 -8.29 -10.44
N ALA A 118 -1.38 -8.00 -9.86
CA ALA A 118 -0.51 -6.91 -10.31
C ALA A 118 0.25 -7.20 -11.61
N HIS A 119 -0.05 -8.29 -12.28
CA HIS A 119 0.56 -8.68 -13.55
C HIS A 119 -0.50 -8.99 -14.61
N GLY A 120 -0.17 -8.75 -15.86
CA GLY A 120 -1.02 -9.10 -17.00
C GLY A 120 -0.74 -10.50 -17.53
N THR A 121 -1.28 -10.77 -18.72
CA THR A 121 -0.98 -11.98 -19.48
C THR A 121 0.45 -11.95 -19.97
N VAL A 122 1.23 -12.98 -19.62
CA VAL A 122 2.60 -13.13 -20.10
C VAL A 122 2.56 -13.47 -21.60
N THR A 123 2.97 -12.54 -22.45
CA THR A 123 2.93 -12.67 -23.92
C THR A 123 3.63 -13.95 -24.42
N ARG A 124 4.71 -14.36 -23.74
CA ARG A 124 5.42 -15.60 -24.08
C ARG A 124 4.53 -16.83 -23.90
N HIS A 125 3.82 -16.93 -22.77
CA HIS A 125 2.89 -18.05 -22.49
C HIS A 125 1.74 -18.08 -23.50
N TYR A 126 1.18 -16.91 -23.82
CA TYR A 126 0.13 -16.84 -24.84
C TYR A 126 0.59 -17.33 -26.21
N ARG A 127 1.80 -16.95 -26.65
CA ARG A 127 2.39 -17.44 -27.90
C ARG A 127 2.66 -18.93 -27.88
N GLN A 128 3.06 -19.51 -26.76
CA GLN A 128 3.22 -20.95 -26.59
C GLN A 128 1.87 -21.65 -26.70
N HIS A 129 0.86 -21.14 -26.00
CA HIS A 129 -0.52 -21.65 -26.08
C HIS A 129 -1.05 -21.63 -27.52
N GLN A 130 -0.83 -20.54 -28.26
CA GLN A 130 -1.21 -20.45 -29.69
C GLN A 130 -0.56 -21.50 -30.57
N LYS A 131 0.60 -21.99 -30.19
CA LYS A 131 1.31 -23.09 -30.91
C LYS A 131 0.86 -24.48 -30.44
N GLY A 132 -0.08 -24.58 -29.50
CA GLY A 132 -0.51 -25.85 -28.92
C GLY A 132 0.48 -26.45 -27.92
N GLU A 133 1.44 -25.66 -27.43
CA GLU A 133 2.35 -26.07 -26.37
C GLU A 133 1.63 -26.04 -25.01
N GLU A 134 2.01 -26.95 -24.11
CA GLU A 134 1.52 -26.93 -22.73
C GLU A 134 2.02 -25.71 -21.99
N THR A 135 1.10 -25.00 -21.34
CA THR A 135 1.40 -23.81 -20.52
C THR A 135 0.79 -23.93 -19.14
N SER A 136 1.50 -23.43 -18.14
CA SER A 136 0.99 -23.36 -16.77
C SER A 136 0.34 -22.01 -16.50
N THR A 137 -0.70 -22.00 -15.66
CA THR A 137 -1.35 -20.79 -15.15
C THR A 137 -1.02 -20.60 -13.68
N ASN A 138 -0.57 -19.40 -13.30
CA ASN A 138 -0.39 -19.04 -11.90
C ASN A 138 -1.55 -18.18 -11.43
N SER A 139 -2.40 -18.72 -10.57
CA SER A 139 -3.58 -18.06 -10.03
C SER A 139 -3.36 -17.43 -8.64
N ILE A 140 -2.15 -17.49 -8.08
CA ILE A 140 -1.88 -17.09 -6.68
C ILE A 140 -2.20 -15.62 -6.46
N ALA A 141 -1.75 -14.73 -7.34
CA ALA A 141 -2.03 -13.30 -7.21
C ALA A 141 -3.53 -12.99 -7.26
N SER A 142 -4.29 -13.69 -8.11
CA SER A 142 -5.76 -13.56 -8.17
C SER A 142 -6.43 -14.08 -6.91
N ILE A 143 -5.97 -15.17 -6.33
CA ILE A 143 -6.45 -15.70 -5.04
C ILE A 143 -6.21 -14.67 -3.93
N PHE A 144 -5.04 -14.05 -3.90
CA PHE A 144 -4.72 -13.00 -2.94
C PHE A 144 -5.56 -11.74 -3.16
N ALA A 145 -5.89 -11.37 -4.40
CA ALA A 145 -6.81 -10.27 -4.68
C ALA A 145 -8.20 -10.55 -4.07
N TRP A 146 -8.74 -11.74 -4.24
CA TRP A 146 -10.00 -12.15 -3.62
C TRP A 146 -9.94 -12.10 -2.09
N THR A 147 -8.89 -12.62 -1.48
CA THR A 147 -8.75 -12.60 -0.02
C THR A 147 -8.59 -11.18 0.53
N ARG A 148 -7.95 -10.27 -0.22
CA ARG A 148 -7.89 -8.83 0.10
C ARG A 148 -9.27 -8.19 0.08
N GLY A 149 -10.05 -8.43 -0.96
CA GLY A 149 -11.42 -7.94 -1.06
C GLY A 149 -12.33 -8.45 0.06
N LEU A 150 -12.25 -9.74 0.37
CA LEU A 150 -13.01 -10.35 1.47
C LEU A 150 -12.61 -9.78 2.84
N ALA A 151 -11.31 -9.57 3.08
CA ALA A 151 -10.84 -8.97 4.33
C ALA A 151 -11.32 -7.53 4.49
N HIS A 152 -11.31 -6.75 3.40
CA HIS A 152 -11.85 -5.39 3.41
C HIS A 152 -13.35 -5.38 3.67
N ARG A 153 -14.11 -6.26 3.03
CA ARG A 153 -15.54 -6.41 3.27
C ARG A 153 -15.86 -6.75 4.73
N ALA A 154 -15.12 -7.68 5.32
CA ALA A 154 -15.30 -8.06 6.72
C ALA A 154 -15.02 -6.87 7.66
N LYS A 155 -14.02 -6.04 7.35
CA LYS A 155 -13.74 -4.80 8.11
C LYS A 155 -14.93 -3.84 8.06
N LEU A 156 -15.47 -3.55 6.87
CA LEU A 156 -16.62 -2.66 6.69
C LEU A 156 -17.86 -3.17 7.42
N ASP A 157 -18.13 -4.47 7.37
CA ASP A 157 -19.25 -5.07 8.09
C ASP A 157 -19.09 -4.96 9.61
N ALA A 158 -17.89 -5.15 10.15
CA ALA A 158 -17.60 -4.97 11.57
C ALA A 158 -17.79 -3.52 12.02
N GLU A 159 -17.30 -2.54 11.25
CA GLU A 159 -17.47 -1.12 11.50
C GLU A 159 -18.94 -0.71 11.50
N ARG A 160 -19.72 -1.20 10.54
CA ARG A 160 -21.17 -0.98 10.48
C ARG A 160 -21.89 -1.54 11.71
N MET A 161 -21.60 -2.77 12.08
CA MET A 161 -22.22 -3.40 13.26
C MET A 161 -21.90 -2.64 14.55
N ALA A 162 -20.66 -2.19 14.71
CA ALA A 162 -20.26 -1.39 15.87
C ALA A 162 -20.99 -0.03 15.91
N ALA A 163 -21.16 0.63 14.77
CA ALA A 163 -21.90 1.89 14.68
C ALA A 163 -23.40 1.70 15.01
N GLU A 164 -24.03 0.64 14.51
CA GLU A 164 -25.43 0.29 14.82
C GLU A 164 -25.62 0.01 16.30
N GLU A 165 -24.71 -0.72 16.91
CA GLU A 165 -24.77 -0.99 18.36
C GLU A 165 -24.58 0.28 19.21
N ALA A 166 -23.64 1.15 18.82
CA ALA A 166 -23.44 2.43 19.49
C ALA A 166 -24.69 3.33 19.38
N ALA A 167 -25.34 3.37 18.23
CA ALA A 167 -26.58 4.09 18.01
C ALA A 167 -27.72 3.56 18.90
N ARG A 168 -27.89 2.25 18.99
CA ARG A 168 -28.89 1.60 19.88
C ARG A 168 -28.64 1.94 21.37
N ARG A 169 -27.37 1.90 21.80
CA ARG A 169 -27.01 2.26 23.18
C ARG A 169 -27.24 3.76 23.48
N ALA A 170 -27.03 4.63 22.50
CA ALA A 170 -27.30 6.06 22.65
C ALA A 170 -28.82 6.30 22.77
N GLN A 171 -29.64 5.66 21.92
CA GLN A 171 -31.09 5.75 21.99
C GLN A 171 -31.65 5.28 23.33
N ALA A 172 -31.20 4.14 23.82
CA ALA A 172 -31.63 3.57 25.10
C ALA A 172 -31.26 4.42 26.36
N ARG A 173 -30.45 5.48 26.19
CA ARG A 173 -30.13 6.43 27.26
C ARG A 173 -31.03 7.68 27.24
N LEU A 174 -31.77 7.87 26.16
CA LEU A 174 -32.69 9.00 25.96
C LEU A 174 -34.13 8.62 26.31
N ASP A 175 -34.45 7.34 26.29
CA ASP A 175 -35.71 6.74 26.74
C ASP A 175 -35.65 6.44 28.25
#